data_7e7231484b2a7ae4f071f663b50f1598
#
_entry.id   7e7231484b2a7ae4f071f663b50f1598
#
_cell.length_a   1.000
_cell.length_b   1.000
_cell.length_c   1.000
_cell.angle_alpha   90.00
_cell.angle_beta   90.00
_cell.angle_gamma   90.00
#
_symmetry.space_group_name_H-M   'P 1'
#
loop_
_entity.id
_entity.type
_entity.pdbx_description
1 polymer ?
#
loop_
_entity_poly.entity_id
_entity_poly.type
_entity_poly.pdbx_seq_one_letter_code
_entity_poly.pdbx_strand_id
1 'polypeptide(L)'
;MKRRVPYLSILLLIALCFAFSESNAQGDKKIRVTGFLEYLNNTWIPPQNDIYKALGISEWQNQSTIYNRFNFWYTPHHNFEFYIGMRNNFTYGPMVATYNELFDLAGLDYADLVTYDPGYFDLTFNIASANSYILYTNFDRANFKWTKEKFELTVGRQRINWGTNLIWNPNDIFNAYNFFDFNYVERPGSDAILMEYYSGDFSSIQLAGKLSYIQTRIDSVNIKEELKLTSAAMYRFNKWNYDFQVFVGVMETDVTAGLGWAGSIAGAGFTGEASWFRDMDLFADTSGVFVASIGINYTFKNSIFINFSGIYNSEGATGPANASFENILGSFSSIYSSSLNVKNLTRSRLDLFGQISYPATPLISVDLASIYNPYDGSGFVGPSVNISLTDNMSLMLVGQIFWGDSLTEYGDIGQMYFLDMKWSF
;
A
#
# COMPACT_ATOMS: atom_id res chain seq x y z
N MET A 1 24.37 -14.98 -12.56
CA MET A 1 25.71 -14.38 -12.27
C MET A 1 25.53 -13.37 -11.14
N LYS A 2 25.69 -13.77 -9.87
CA LYS A 2 25.47 -12.90 -8.68
C LYS A 2 26.55 -11.80 -8.66
N ARG A 3 26.18 -10.54 -8.92
CA ARG A 3 27.08 -9.39 -8.73
C ARG A 3 27.16 -9.07 -7.23
N ARG A 4 28.32 -9.29 -6.64
CA ARG A 4 28.62 -8.85 -5.26
C ARG A 4 28.77 -7.34 -5.26
N VAL A 5 27.87 -6.64 -4.62
CA VAL A 5 28.01 -5.20 -4.32
C VAL A 5 29.07 -5.07 -3.21
N PRO A 6 30.11 -4.26 -3.36
CA PRO A 6 31.16 -4.16 -2.34
C PRO A 6 30.61 -3.45 -1.10
N TYR A 7 30.83 -4.04 0.08
CA TYR A 7 30.46 -3.52 1.40
C TYR A 7 30.90 -2.06 1.67
N LEU A 8 31.91 -1.60 0.95
CA LEU A 8 32.41 -0.22 1.01
C LEU A 8 31.36 0.81 0.59
N SER A 9 30.47 0.47 -0.35
CA SER A 9 29.42 1.37 -0.85
C SER A 9 28.34 1.61 0.21
N ILE A 10 28.05 0.59 1.03
CA ILE A 10 27.05 0.66 2.10
C ILE A 10 27.59 1.51 3.28
N LEU A 11 28.85 1.30 3.64
CA LEU A 11 29.51 2.11 4.67
C LEU A 11 29.68 3.57 4.24
N LEU A 12 29.94 3.84 2.95
CA LEU A 12 30.01 5.20 2.41
C LEU A 12 28.65 5.90 2.43
N LEU A 13 27.56 5.17 2.13
CA LEU A 13 26.20 5.69 2.22
C LEU A 13 25.80 6.02 3.66
N ILE A 14 26.12 5.15 4.62
CA ILE A 14 25.87 5.38 6.05
C ILE A 14 26.70 6.58 6.55
N ALA A 15 27.96 6.70 6.15
CA ALA A 15 28.83 7.83 6.52
C ALA A 15 28.37 9.16 5.90
N LEU A 16 27.88 9.16 4.66
CA LEU A 16 27.25 10.33 4.02
C LEU A 16 26.01 10.79 4.79
N CYS A 17 25.23 9.89 5.38
CA CYS A 17 24.03 10.21 6.14
C CYS A 17 24.33 10.97 7.44
N PHE A 18 25.42 10.63 8.12
CA PHE A 18 25.87 11.38 9.32
C PHE A 18 26.51 12.73 9.01
N ALA A 19 27.00 12.93 7.79
CA ALA A 19 27.65 14.19 7.39
C ALA A 19 26.67 15.33 7.04
N PHE A 20 25.37 15.02 6.83
CA PHE A 20 24.35 16.00 6.43
C PHE A 20 23.39 16.42 7.55
N SER A 21 23.63 16.02 8.80
CA SER A 21 22.74 16.31 9.94
C SER A 21 22.74 17.77 10.43
N GLU A 22 23.50 18.67 9.84
CA GLU A 22 23.41 20.11 10.10
C GLU A 22 22.61 20.82 8.99
N SER A 23 21.30 20.73 9.04
CA SER A 23 20.42 21.48 8.16
C SER A 23 19.91 22.74 8.85
N ASN A 24 20.60 23.84 8.69
CA ASN A 24 20.07 25.17 8.97
C ASN A 24 18.96 25.53 7.96
N ALA A 25 17.84 26.02 8.49
CA ALA A 25 16.64 26.37 7.75
C ALA A 25 16.84 27.53 6.75
N GLN A 26 16.02 27.46 5.65
CA GLN A 26 15.66 28.55 4.73
C GLN A 26 16.79 29.25 3.95
N GLY A 27 17.04 28.66 2.79
CA GLY A 27 17.60 29.27 1.59
C GLY A 27 17.21 28.36 0.42
N ASP A 28 17.20 28.87 -0.82
CA ASP A 28 16.94 28.13 -2.07
C ASP A 28 17.98 26.99 -2.27
N LYS A 29 17.89 25.97 -1.41
CA LYS A 29 18.79 24.82 -1.51
C LYS A 29 18.34 23.96 -2.66
N LYS A 30 19.17 23.88 -3.70
CA LYS A 30 18.95 22.99 -4.85
C LYS A 30 18.89 21.51 -4.48
N ILE A 31 19.36 21.15 -3.32
CA ILE A 31 19.39 19.77 -2.80
C ILE A 31 18.68 19.77 -1.45
N ARG A 32 17.76 18.84 -1.29
CA ARG A 32 17.07 18.54 -0.03
C ARG A 32 17.18 17.04 0.24
N VAL A 33 17.55 16.70 1.46
CA VAL A 33 17.59 15.32 1.96
C VAL A 33 16.75 15.25 3.22
N THR A 34 15.88 14.26 3.32
CA THR A 34 15.14 13.91 4.53
C THR A 34 15.12 12.40 4.67
N GLY A 35 14.79 11.91 5.84
CA GLY A 35 14.69 10.48 6.03
C GLY A 35 14.13 10.11 7.39
N PHE A 36 14.08 8.81 7.62
CA PHE A 36 13.74 8.28 8.92
C PHE A 36 14.44 6.93 9.16
N LEU A 37 14.57 6.60 10.41
CA LEU A 37 14.87 5.27 10.92
C LEU A 37 13.65 4.78 11.70
N GLU A 38 13.23 3.54 11.42
CA GLU A 38 12.03 2.95 12.02
C GLU A 38 12.34 1.52 12.46
N TYR A 39 11.88 1.18 13.65
CA TYR A 39 11.90 -0.17 14.18
C TYR A 39 10.46 -0.65 14.33
N LEU A 40 10.11 -1.71 13.61
CA LEU A 40 8.82 -2.38 13.67
C LEU A 40 9.00 -3.78 14.25
N ASN A 41 8.34 -4.08 15.35
CA ASN A 41 8.18 -5.44 15.84
C ASN A 41 6.76 -5.93 15.59
N ASN A 42 6.62 -7.11 15.01
CA ASN A 42 5.37 -7.80 14.79
C ASN A 42 5.36 -9.11 15.56
N THR A 43 4.33 -9.30 16.39
CA THR A 43 4.02 -10.56 17.05
C THR A 43 2.71 -11.10 16.51
N TRP A 44 2.75 -12.26 15.90
CA TRP A 44 1.59 -12.94 15.34
C TRP A 44 1.21 -14.15 16.20
N ILE A 45 -0.07 -14.24 16.55
CA ILE A 45 -0.67 -15.38 17.23
C ILE A 45 -1.56 -16.10 16.20
N PRO A 46 -1.13 -17.25 15.67
CA PRO A 46 -1.87 -17.98 14.64
C PRO A 46 -3.18 -18.53 15.20
N PRO A 47 -4.18 -18.77 14.35
CA PRO A 47 -5.39 -19.50 14.71
C PRO A 47 -5.06 -20.90 15.18
N GLN A 48 -5.79 -21.38 16.20
CA GLN A 48 -5.60 -22.71 16.78
C GLN A 48 -6.44 -23.76 16.03
N ASN A 49 -6.31 -23.84 14.70
CA ASN A 49 -6.99 -24.79 13.85
C ASN A 49 -6.07 -25.93 13.38
N ASP A 50 -6.65 -26.94 12.72
CA ASP A 50 -5.91 -28.13 12.31
C ASP A 50 -4.92 -27.85 11.16
N ILE A 51 -5.16 -26.79 10.36
CA ILE A 51 -4.27 -26.40 9.26
C ILE A 51 -2.94 -25.91 9.82
N TYR A 52 -2.96 -24.96 10.75
CA TYR A 52 -1.73 -24.42 11.35
C TYR A 52 -0.99 -25.47 12.19
N LYS A 53 -1.73 -26.35 12.89
CA LYS A 53 -1.13 -27.49 13.61
C LYS A 53 -0.44 -28.45 12.65
N ALA A 54 -1.05 -28.76 11.50
CA ALA A 54 -0.45 -29.64 10.49
C ALA A 54 0.81 -29.02 9.85
N LEU A 55 0.88 -27.69 9.75
CA LEU A 55 2.05 -26.94 9.30
C LEU A 55 3.12 -26.75 10.39
N GLY A 56 2.88 -27.24 11.61
CA GLY A 56 3.79 -27.06 12.74
C GLY A 56 3.81 -25.65 13.34
N ILE A 57 2.83 -24.80 12.99
CA ILE A 57 2.72 -23.40 13.43
C ILE A 57 1.66 -23.35 14.55
N SER A 58 2.02 -23.76 15.74
CA SER A 58 1.09 -23.80 16.89
C SER A 58 1.36 -22.71 17.92
N GLU A 59 2.55 -22.10 17.90
CA GLU A 59 2.97 -21.10 18.85
C GLU A 59 3.00 -19.71 18.22
N TRP A 60 2.99 -18.66 19.05
CA TRP A 60 3.15 -17.29 18.59
C TRP A 60 4.49 -17.10 17.87
N GLN A 61 4.49 -16.29 16.83
CA GLN A 61 5.63 -15.98 15.99
C GLN A 61 6.00 -14.51 16.14
N ASN A 62 7.28 -14.21 16.05
CA ASN A 62 7.78 -12.85 16.15
C ASN A 62 8.73 -12.52 15.01
N GLN A 63 8.60 -11.27 14.54
CA GLN A 63 9.47 -10.71 13.52
C GLN A 63 9.79 -9.25 13.86
N SER A 64 11.01 -8.84 13.65
CA SER A 64 11.41 -7.45 13.73
C SER A 64 11.93 -6.96 12.39
N THR A 65 11.63 -5.71 12.06
CA THR A 65 12.16 -5.06 10.87
C THR A 65 12.75 -3.71 11.26
N ILE A 66 13.96 -3.44 10.79
CA ILE A 66 14.58 -2.13 10.85
C ILE A 66 14.49 -1.52 9.46
N TYR A 67 13.79 -0.43 9.35
CA TYR A 67 13.68 0.37 8.14
C TYR A 67 14.57 1.59 8.22
N ASN A 68 15.19 1.93 7.11
CA ASN A 68 15.89 3.19 6.96
C ASN A 68 15.48 3.79 5.61
N ARG A 69 14.92 4.98 5.62
CA ARG A 69 14.48 5.64 4.40
C ARG A 69 15.26 6.92 4.18
N PHE A 70 15.66 7.14 2.91
CA PHE A 70 16.23 8.39 2.43
C PHE A 70 15.40 8.91 1.28
N ASN A 71 15.08 10.19 1.35
CA ASN A 71 14.46 10.94 0.27
C ASN A 71 15.46 12.02 -0.17
N PHE A 72 15.79 12.03 -1.42
CA PHE A 72 16.71 12.97 -2.04
C PHE A 72 16.01 13.73 -3.16
N TRP A 73 15.97 15.05 -3.08
CA TRP A 73 15.47 15.93 -4.13
C TRP A 73 16.60 16.80 -4.65
N TYR A 74 16.66 16.95 -5.97
CA TYR A 74 17.54 17.88 -6.64
C TYR A 74 16.73 18.75 -7.58
N THR A 75 16.67 20.07 -7.28
CA THR A 75 15.93 21.09 -8.03
C THR A 75 16.93 22.08 -8.64
N PRO A 76 17.56 21.74 -9.79
CA PRO A 76 18.56 22.60 -10.42
C PRO A 76 17.98 23.95 -10.89
N HIS A 77 16.70 23.94 -11.24
CA HIS A 77 15.92 25.06 -11.72
C HIS A 77 14.45 24.88 -11.27
N HIS A 78 13.71 25.99 -11.07
CA HIS A 78 12.32 25.94 -10.58
C HIS A 78 11.36 25.08 -11.43
N ASN A 79 11.72 24.79 -12.67
CA ASN A 79 10.92 23.94 -13.57
C ASN A 79 11.29 22.45 -13.51
N PHE A 80 12.39 22.08 -12.89
CA PHE A 80 12.93 20.73 -12.93
C PHE A 80 13.19 20.19 -11.53
N GLU A 81 12.66 19.02 -11.24
CA GLU A 81 12.92 18.30 -10.00
C GLU A 81 13.28 16.84 -10.31
N PHE A 82 14.33 16.36 -9.67
CA PHE A 82 14.67 14.94 -9.59
C PHE A 82 14.40 14.46 -8.19
N TYR A 83 13.70 13.35 -8.07
CA TYR A 83 13.38 12.75 -6.78
C TYR A 83 13.77 11.28 -6.75
N ILE A 84 14.53 10.88 -5.72
CA ILE A 84 14.87 9.49 -5.40
C ILE A 84 14.44 9.22 -3.96
N GLY A 85 13.63 8.18 -3.78
CA GLY A 85 13.24 7.62 -2.48
C GLY A 85 13.75 6.18 -2.38
N MET A 86 14.66 5.94 -1.46
CA MET A 86 15.29 4.64 -1.22
C MET A 86 14.93 4.15 0.17
N ARG A 87 14.57 2.88 0.30
CA ARG A 87 14.27 2.21 1.57
C ARG A 87 15.17 0.98 1.70
N ASN A 88 15.85 0.86 2.85
CA ASN A 88 16.56 -0.34 3.24
C ASN A 88 15.75 -1.06 4.31
N ASN A 89 15.59 -2.37 4.16
CA ASN A 89 14.77 -3.19 5.02
C ASN A 89 15.61 -4.35 5.55
N PHE A 90 15.77 -4.43 6.85
CA PHE A 90 16.39 -5.57 7.53
C PHE A 90 15.34 -6.26 8.40
N THR A 91 14.78 -7.34 7.87
CA THR A 91 13.74 -8.14 8.52
C THR A 91 14.36 -9.41 9.09
N TYR A 92 14.09 -9.73 10.35
CA TYR A 92 14.67 -10.88 11.03
C TYR A 92 13.75 -11.42 12.12
N GLY A 93 13.94 -12.68 12.48
CA GLY A 93 13.25 -13.34 13.57
C GLY A 93 12.73 -14.75 13.25
N PRO A 94 12.14 -15.44 14.24
CA PRO A 94 11.62 -16.80 14.07
C PRO A 94 10.57 -16.91 12.97
N MET A 95 9.73 -15.89 12.81
CA MET A 95 8.70 -15.84 11.77
C MET A 95 9.30 -15.90 10.37
N VAL A 96 10.44 -15.24 10.11
CA VAL A 96 11.16 -15.34 8.83
C VAL A 96 11.63 -16.76 8.57
N ALA A 97 12.12 -17.46 9.60
CA ALA A 97 12.55 -18.86 9.49
C ALA A 97 11.37 -19.79 9.16
N THR A 98 10.25 -19.62 9.86
CA THR A 98 9.02 -20.37 9.59
C THR A 98 8.55 -20.21 8.15
N TYR A 99 8.66 -19.00 7.59
CA TYR A 99 8.27 -18.74 6.20
C TYR A 99 9.23 -19.33 5.20
N ASN A 100 10.53 -19.20 5.43
CA ASN A 100 11.51 -19.89 4.60
C ASN A 100 11.22 -21.40 4.51
N GLU A 101 10.93 -22.04 5.65
CA GLU A 101 10.58 -23.47 5.68
C GLU A 101 9.27 -23.78 4.92
N LEU A 102 8.22 -22.98 5.10
CA LEU A 102 6.94 -23.18 4.41
C LEU A 102 7.05 -22.98 2.89
N PHE A 103 7.76 -21.95 2.46
CA PHE A 103 7.91 -21.66 1.04
C PHE A 103 8.87 -22.64 0.35
N ASP A 104 9.90 -23.12 1.05
CA ASP A 104 10.77 -24.20 0.59
C ASP A 104 9.99 -25.49 0.33
N LEU A 105 9.01 -25.84 1.19
CA LEU A 105 8.11 -26.98 0.96
C LEU A 105 7.28 -26.84 -0.34
N ALA A 106 6.99 -25.60 -0.74
CA ALA A 106 6.31 -25.28 -1.97
C ALA A 106 7.27 -25.10 -3.18
N GLY A 107 8.58 -25.28 -2.99
CA GLY A 107 9.61 -25.05 -3.98
C GLY A 107 9.83 -23.57 -4.34
N LEU A 108 9.52 -22.66 -3.42
CA LEU A 108 9.64 -21.21 -3.57
C LEU A 108 10.69 -20.66 -2.61
N ASP A 109 11.46 -19.66 -3.04
CA ASP A 109 12.36 -18.91 -2.17
C ASP A 109 11.60 -17.72 -1.56
N TYR A 110 11.47 -17.68 -0.24
CA TYR A 110 10.78 -16.58 0.46
C TYR A 110 11.47 -15.24 0.25
N ALA A 111 12.80 -15.19 0.18
CA ALA A 111 13.53 -13.96 -0.07
C ALA A 111 13.25 -13.41 -1.48
N ASP A 112 13.15 -14.27 -2.49
CA ASP A 112 12.80 -13.88 -3.85
C ASP A 112 11.35 -13.31 -3.91
N LEU A 113 10.41 -13.88 -3.13
CA LEU A 113 9.05 -13.37 -3.05
C LEU A 113 8.99 -11.99 -2.38
N VAL A 114 9.71 -11.79 -1.27
CA VAL A 114 9.74 -10.51 -0.54
C VAL A 114 10.43 -9.41 -1.34
N THR A 115 11.38 -9.77 -2.20
CA THR A 115 12.15 -8.80 -3.01
C THR A 115 11.66 -8.71 -4.46
N TYR A 116 10.54 -9.32 -4.78
CA TYR A 116 9.94 -9.22 -6.11
C TYR A 116 9.51 -7.78 -6.41
N ASP A 117 9.96 -7.25 -7.54
CA ASP A 117 9.58 -5.93 -8.04
C ASP A 117 8.75 -6.08 -9.31
N PRO A 118 7.44 -5.80 -9.29
CA PRO A 118 6.58 -5.89 -10.48
C PRO A 118 6.77 -4.73 -11.46
N GLY A 119 7.64 -3.75 -11.15
CA GLY A 119 7.91 -2.62 -12.02
C GLY A 119 8.59 -3.03 -13.33
N TYR A 120 8.53 -2.16 -14.33
CA TYR A 120 9.27 -2.34 -15.58
C TYR A 120 10.80 -2.37 -15.35
N PHE A 121 11.27 -1.54 -14.41
CA PHE A 121 12.64 -1.58 -13.91
C PHE A 121 12.67 -2.34 -12.59
N ASP A 122 13.51 -3.36 -12.50
CA ASP A 122 13.80 -4.00 -11.23
C ASP A 122 14.65 -3.05 -10.37
N LEU A 123 14.03 -2.40 -9.40
CA LEU A 123 14.64 -1.45 -8.47
C LEU A 123 14.62 -1.97 -7.03
N THR A 124 14.47 -3.29 -6.85
CA THR A 124 14.56 -3.97 -5.55
C THR A 124 15.74 -4.95 -5.56
N PHE A 125 16.62 -4.82 -4.60
CA PHE A 125 17.88 -5.56 -4.55
C PHE A 125 17.98 -6.36 -3.27
N ASN A 126 17.95 -7.69 -3.35
CA ASN A 126 18.33 -8.57 -2.25
C ASN A 126 19.84 -8.43 -1.97
N ILE A 127 20.20 -7.91 -0.82
CA ILE A 127 21.59 -7.69 -0.41
C ILE A 127 22.14 -8.95 0.27
N ALA A 128 21.36 -9.51 1.21
CA ALA A 128 21.72 -10.72 1.92
C ALA A 128 20.45 -11.38 2.50
N SER A 129 20.38 -12.69 2.41
CA SER A 129 19.31 -13.48 3.02
C SER A 129 19.86 -14.76 3.63
N ALA A 130 19.21 -15.21 4.69
CA ALA A 130 19.45 -16.52 5.32
C ALA A 130 18.15 -16.99 5.94
N ASN A 131 18.16 -18.18 6.55
CA ASN A 131 16.96 -18.80 7.10
C ASN A 131 16.11 -17.87 8.01
N SER A 132 16.74 -16.98 8.78
CA SER A 132 16.05 -16.15 9.77
C SER A 132 16.14 -14.63 9.52
N TYR A 133 16.66 -14.21 8.38
CA TYR A 133 16.70 -12.79 8.02
C TYR A 133 16.74 -12.54 6.51
N ILE A 134 16.26 -11.36 6.13
CA ILE A 134 16.35 -10.82 4.77
C ILE A 134 16.76 -9.36 4.89
N LEU A 135 17.81 -8.97 4.14
CA LEU A 135 18.27 -7.59 3.99
C LEU A 135 18.14 -7.19 2.53
N TYR A 136 17.32 -6.21 2.24
CA TYR A 136 17.12 -5.73 0.88
C TYR A 136 16.94 -4.21 0.82
N THR A 137 17.17 -3.64 -0.35
CA THR A 137 16.96 -2.23 -0.67
C THR A 137 15.99 -2.12 -1.80
N ASN A 138 15.03 -1.22 -1.69
CA ASN A 138 14.12 -0.88 -2.79
C ASN A 138 14.04 0.62 -3.02
N PHE A 139 13.90 1.01 -4.29
CA PHE A 139 13.62 2.38 -4.69
C PHE A 139 12.15 2.48 -5.09
N ASP A 140 11.34 3.04 -4.22
CA ASP A 140 9.92 3.26 -4.49
C ASP A 140 9.64 4.60 -5.19
N ARG A 141 10.65 5.45 -5.29
CA ARG A 141 10.65 6.69 -6.07
C ARG A 141 11.97 6.84 -6.82
N ALA A 142 11.89 7.07 -8.11
CA ALA A 142 13.02 7.41 -8.97
C ALA A 142 12.47 8.13 -10.20
N ASN A 143 12.22 9.44 -10.08
CA ASN A 143 11.53 10.18 -11.13
C ASN A 143 12.12 11.57 -11.38
N PHE A 144 11.78 12.06 -12.55
CA PHE A 144 12.03 13.41 -13.01
C PHE A 144 10.69 14.12 -13.25
N LYS A 145 10.55 15.32 -12.70
CA LYS A 145 9.38 16.17 -12.88
C LYS A 145 9.77 17.46 -13.61
N TRP A 146 8.98 17.80 -14.62
CA TRP A 146 9.07 19.07 -15.33
C TRP A 146 7.75 19.80 -15.22
N THR A 147 7.81 21.08 -14.78
CA THR A 147 6.66 21.95 -14.62
C THR A 147 6.85 23.21 -15.44
N LYS A 148 5.88 23.56 -16.27
CA LYS A 148 5.87 24.82 -17.02
C LYS A 148 4.45 25.37 -17.11
N GLU A 149 4.23 26.52 -16.46
CA GLU A 149 2.92 27.18 -16.42
C GLU A 149 1.83 26.23 -15.91
N LYS A 150 0.91 25.84 -16.79
CA LYS A 150 -0.22 24.94 -16.53
C LYS A 150 0.06 23.48 -16.83
N PHE A 151 1.28 23.12 -17.17
CA PHE A 151 1.64 21.78 -17.59
C PHE A 151 2.68 21.15 -16.65
N GLU A 152 2.43 19.92 -16.24
CA GLU A 152 3.37 19.09 -15.51
C GLU A 152 3.58 17.75 -16.23
N LEU A 153 4.83 17.28 -16.24
CA LEU A 153 5.22 15.97 -16.73
C LEU A 153 6.10 15.30 -15.69
N THR A 154 5.71 14.12 -15.26
CA THR A 154 6.53 13.28 -14.38
C THR A 154 6.83 11.95 -15.06
N VAL A 155 8.10 11.55 -15.11
CA VAL A 155 8.56 10.32 -15.76
C VAL A 155 9.42 9.53 -14.78
N GLY A 156 9.22 8.22 -14.71
CA GLY A 156 9.95 7.30 -13.86
C GLY A 156 9.09 6.70 -12.76
N ARG A 157 9.73 6.09 -11.75
CA ARG A 157 9.03 5.46 -10.64
C ARG A 157 8.41 6.52 -9.74
N GLN A 158 7.09 6.57 -9.72
CA GLN A 158 6.29 7.57 -9.01
C GLN A 158 5.00 6.95 -8.48
N ARG A 159 4.38 7.60 -7.51
CA ARG A 159 3.03 7.24 -7.09
C ARG A 159 2.02 8.05 -7.89
N ILE A 160 1.11 7.36 -8.57
CA ILE A 160 -0.10 7.95 -9.16
C ILE A 160 -1.25 7.58 -8.23
N ASN A 161 -1.94 8.56 -7.69
CA ASN A 161 -3.06 8.36 -6.76
C ASN A 161 -4.33 9.00 -7.32
N TRP A 162 -5.30 8.18 -7.68
CA TRP A 162 -6.61 8.61 -8.16
C TRP A 162 -7.74 8.32 -7.17
N GLY A 163 -7.38 7.80 -6.00
CA GLY A 163 -8.32 7.56 -4.92
C GLY A 163 -8.82 8.85 -4.26
N THR A 164 -10.06 8.89 -3.88
CA THR A 164 -10.73 9.97 -3.14
C THR A 164 -11.22 9.54 -1.75
N ASN A 165 -11.42 8.23 -1.55
CA ASN A 165 -11.86 7.68 -0.27
C ASN A 165 -10.70 7.45 0.69
N LEU A 166 -11.01 7.38 1.98
CA LEU A 166 -10.01 7.13 3.02
C LEU A 166 -9.55 5.66 3.06
N ILE A 167 -10.43 4.72 2.74
CA ILE A 167 -10.17 3.28 2.95
C ILE A 167 -10.06 2.53 1.62
N TRP A 168 -11.13 2.42 0.87
CA TRP A 168 -11.17 1.66 -0.37
C TRP A 168 -11.24 2.60 -1.56
N ASN A 169 -10.30 2.44 -2.49
CA ASN A 169 -10.13 3.33 -3.63
C ASN A 169 -10.20 2.57 -4.97
N PRO A 170 -11.41 2.23 -5.45
CA PRO A 170 -11.58 1.54 -6.75
C PRO A 170 -11.00 2.30 -7.94
N ASN A 171 -10.86 3.63 -7.83
CA ASN A 171 -10.31 4.48 -8.88
C ASN A 171 -8.79 4.51 -8.91
N ASP A 172 -8.09 3.97 -7.90
CA ASP A 172 -6.62 3.99 -7.84
C ASP A 172 -5.98 2.86 -8.66
N ILE A 173 -6.32 2.82 -9.96
CA ILE A 173 -5.96 1.74 -10.90
C ILE A 173 -4.45 1.57 -11.12
N PHE A 174 -3.64 2.53 -10.73
CA PHE A 174 -2.18 2.47 -10.87
C PHE A 174 -1.49 1.91 -9.63
N ASN A 175 -2.03 2.14 -8.44
CA ASN A 175 -1.40 1.79 -7.17
C ASN A 175 -2.45 1.36 -6.13
N ALA A 176 -3.14 0.24 -6.36
CA ALA A 176 -3.99 -0.37 -5.35
C ALA A 176 -3.24 -0.58 -4.02
N TYR A 177 -3.92 -0.39 -2.92
CA TYR A 177 -3.28 -0.45 -1.63
C TYR A 177 -4.06 -1.29 -0.62
N ASN A 178 -3.30 -1.97 0.25
CA ASN A 178 -3.86 -2.76 1.33
C ASN A 178 -4.04 -1.91 2.60
N PHE A 179 -5.27 -1.86 3.12
CA PHE A 179 -5.60 -1.16 4.36
C PHE A 179 -4.79 -1.69 5.56
N PHE A 180 -4.48 -2.99 5.61
CA PHE A 180 -3.78 -3.60 6.72
C PHE A 180 -2.28 -3.28 6.78
N ASP A 181 -1.71 -2.73 5.70
CA ASP A 181 -0.32 -2.27 5.64
C ASP A 181 -0.22 -0.81 6.13
N PHE A 182 -0.29 -0.63 7.45
CA PHE A 182 -0.36 0.69 8.07
C PHE A 182 0.99 1.42 8.16
N ASN A 183 2.12 0.69 8.11
CA ASN A 183 3.44 1.29 8.29
C ASN A 183 4.13 1.71 6.99
N TYR A 184 3.58 1.37 5.82
CA TYR A 184 4.11 1.80 4.54
C TYR A 184 3.36 3.02 3.99
N VAL A 185 3.53 4.16 4.67
CA VAL A 185 2.82 5.41 4.35
C VAL A 185 3.12 5.92 2.93
N GLU A 186 4.36 5.78 2.46
CA GLU A 186 4.78 6.23 1.12
C GLU A 186 4.17 5.42 -0.01
N ARG A 187 3.84 4.16 0.26
CA ARG A 187 3.30 3.18 -0.69
C ARG A 187 4.17 2.92 -1.93
N PRO A 188 4.07 1.77 -2.58
CA PRO A 188 4.84 1.43 -3.76
C PRO A 188 4.67 2.46 -4.88
N GLY A 189 5.72 2.69 -5.65
CA GLY A 189 5.69 3.47 -6.88
C GLY A 189 5.38 2.60 -8.09
N SER A 190 4.98 3.26 -9.18
CA SER A 190 4.80 2.66 -10.50
C SER A 190 5.78 3.26 -11.49
N ASP A 191 6.35 2.45 -12.39
CA ASP A 191 7.17 2.92 -13.51
C ASP A 191 6.24 3.49 -14.57
N ALA A 192 6.12 4.81 -14.61
CA ALA A 192 5.04 5.49 -15.29
C ALA A 192 5.45 6.83 -15.90
N ILE A 193 4.61 7.29 -16.82
CA ILE A 193 4.57 8.66 -17.31
C ILE A 193 3.23 9.25 -16.87
N LEU A 194 3.27 10.40 -16.23
CA LEU A 194 2.10 11.19 -15.84
C LEU A 194 2.22 12.58 -16.43
N MET A 195 1.23 12.97 -17.23
CA MET A 195 1.06 14.32 -17.76
C MET A 195 -0.16 14.95 -17.11
N GLU A 196 -0.04 16.18 -16.64
CA GLU A 196 -1.15 16.94 -16.09
C GLU A 196 -1.22 18.33 -16.72
N TYR A 197 -2.43 18.72 -17.10
CA TYR A 197 -2.74 20.04 -17.62
C TYR A 197 -3.85 20.70 -16.79
N TYR A 198 -3.53 21.82 -16.16
CA TYR A 198 -4.48 22.60 -15.36
C TYR A 198 -5.33 23.48 -16.28
N SER A 199 -6.53 23.05 -16.59
CA SER A 199 -7.45 23.75 -17.50
C SER A 199 -8.14 24.95 -16.85
N GLY A 200 -8.21 24.97 -15.52
CA GLY A 200 -8.78 26.05 -14.69
C GLY A 200 -8.28 25.97 -13.26
N ASP A 201 -8.76 26.85 -12.40
CA ASP A 201 -8.32 26.93 -11.01
C ASP A 201 -8.69 25.65 -10.19
N PHE A 202 -9.78 24.99 -10.59
CA PHE A 202 -10.29 23.78 -9.95
C PHE A 202 -10.55 22.66 -10.96
N SER A 203 -9.82 22.66 -12.08
CA SER A 203 -9.97 21.62 -13.09
C SER A 203 -8.64 21.23 -13.71
N SER A 204 -8.44 19.94 -13.92
CA SER A 204 -7.25 19.39 -14.59
C SER A 204 -7.59 18.17 -15.43
N ILE A 205 -6.76 17.94 -16.44
CA ILE A 205 -6.74 16.72 -17.24
C ILE A 205 -5.43 16.00 -16.93
N GLN A 206 -5.52 14.73 -16.59
CA GLN A 206 -4.36 13.86 -16.41
C GLN A 206 -4.36 12.76 -17.46
N LEU A 207 -3.20 12.48 -18.02
CA LEU A 207 -2.92 11.30 -18.85
C LEU A 207 -1.80 10.50 -18.16
N ALA A 208 -2.07 9.26 -17.84
CA ALA A 208 -1.13 8.40 -17.16
C ALA A 208 -0.93 7.08 -17.91
N GLY A 209 0.31 6.58 -17.91
CA GLY A 209 0.65 5.26 -18.45
C GLY A 209 1.71 4.59 -17.59
N LYS A 210 1.44 3.37 -17.15
CA LYS A 210 2.29 2.51 -16.31
C LYS A 210 2.60 1.22 -17.04
N LEU A 211 3.85 0.77 -16.95
CA LEU A 211 4.27 -0.58 -17.35
C LEU A 211 4.60 -1.40 -16.09
N SER A 212 4.11 -2.63 -16.04
CA SER A 212 4.38 -3.56 -14.94
C SER A 212 4.37 -5.00 -15.42
N TYR A 213 5.13 -5.87 -14.74
CA TYR A 213 5.05 -7.31 -14.93
C TYR A 213 3.99 -7.92 -14.04
N ILE A 214 3.21 -8.85 -14.59
CA ILE A 214 2.27 -9.67 -13.83
C ILE A 214 2.78 -11.10 -13.86
N GLN A 215 2.88 -11.71 -12.69
CA GLN A 215 3.21 -13.11 -12.55
C GLN A 215 1.94 -13.95 -12.57
N THR A 216 1.84 -14.87 -13.52
CA THR A 216 0.79 -15.88 -13.57
C THR A 216 1.42 -17.24 -13.30
N ARG A 217 0.95 -17.91 -12.25
CA ARG A 217 1.40 -19.28 -11.95
C ARG A 217 0.71 -20.24 -12.90
N ILE A 218 1.51 -20.92 -13.74
CA ILE A 218 1.02 -21.90 -14.73
C ILE A 218 0.87 -23.28 -14.08
N ASP A 219 1.83 -23.67 -13.24
CA ASP A 219 1.82 -24.92 -12.46
C ASP A 219 2.66 -24.74 -11.17
N SER A 220 2.89 -25.84 -10.44
CA SER A 220 3.62 -25.80 -9.15
C SER A 220 5.03 -25.20 -9.24
N VAL A 221 5.66 -25.15 -10.40
CA VAL A 221 7.05 -24.75 -10.60
C VAL A 221 7.20 -23.58 -11.57
N ASN A 222 6.28 -23.44 -12.52
CA ASN A 222 6.41 -22.48 -13.61
C ASN A 222 5.58 -21.21 -13.34
N ILE A 223 6.27 -20.08 -13.27
CA ILE A 223 5.69 -18.73 -13.20
C ILE A 223 5.95 -18.09 -14.57
N LYS A 224 4.89 -17.58 -15.18
CA LYS A 224 4.98 -16.79 -16.41
C LYS A 224 4.88 -15.31 -16.03
N GLU A 225 5.85 -14.52 -16.48
CA GLU A 225 5.81 -13.06 -16.36
C GLU A 225 5.34 -12.46 -17.69
N GLU A 226 4.37 -11.60 -17.63
CA GLU A 226 3.85 -10.84 -18.77
C GLU A 226 3.92 -9.35 -18.51
N LEU A 227 4.49 -8.61 -19.46
CA LEU A 227 4.47 -7.15 -19.41
C LEU A 227 3.07 -6.65 -19.76
N LYS A 228 2.48 -5.86 -18.87
CA LYS A 228 1.15 -5.27 -19.03
C LYS A 228 1.22 -3.75 -18.97
N LEU A 229 0.32 -3.13 -19.70
CA LEU A 229 0.12 -1.69 -19.75
C LEU A 229 -1.14 -1.32 -18.96
N THR A 230 -1.03 -0.34 -18.04
CA THR A 230 -2.18 0.39 -17.52
C THR A 230 -2.08 1.82 -18.02
N SER A 231 -3.08 2.32 -18.74
CA SER A 231 -3.10 3.71 -19.21
C SER A 231 -4.51 4.28 -19.19
N ALA A 232 -4.63 5.52 -18.75
CA ALA A 232 -5.94 6.16 -18.65
C ALA A 232 -5.83 7.68 -18.74
N ALA A 233 -6.96 8.30 -19.14
CA ALA A 233 -7.20 9.73 -19.11
C ALA A 233 -8.21 10.05 -18.03
N MET A 234 -7.94 11.06 -17.19
CA MET A 234 -8.83 11.52 -16.14
C MET A 234 -9.08 13.02 -16.27
N TYR A 235 -10.31 13.42 -16.06
CA TYR A 235 -10.72 14.81 -15.91
C TYR A 235 -11.23 15.06 -14.50
N ARG A 236 -10.64 16.06 -13.82
CA ARG A 236 -11.08 16.57 -12.52
C ARG A 236 -11.71 17.94 -12.67
N PHE A 237 -12.82 18.18 -11.95
CA PHE A 237 -13.49 19.48 -11.93
C PHE A 237 -14.26 19.66 -10.63
N ASN A 238 -14.41 20.93 -10.20
CA ASN A 238 -15.28 21.29 -9.08
C ASN A 238 -16.62 21.80 -9.61
N LYS A 239 -17.71 21.31 -9.02
CA LYS A 239 -19.07 21.79 -9.29
C LYS A 239 -19.94 21.56 -8.05
N TRP A 240 -20.79 22.53 -7.70
CA TRP A 240 -21.69 22.46 -6.55
C TRP A 240 -20.97 22.23 -5.20
N ASN A 241 -19.77 22.75 -5.04
CA ASN A 241 -18.88 22.51 -3.89
C ASN A 241 -18.47 21.04 -3.71
N TYR A 242 -18.51 20.24 -4.78
CA TYR A 242 -17.95 18.90 -4.85
C TYR A 242 -16.83 18.86 -5.87
N ASP A 243 -15.76 18.18 -5.54
CA ASP A 243 -14.75 17.77 -6.49
C ASP A 243 -15.18 16.47 -7.15
N PHE A 244 -15.28 16.48 -8.46
CA PHE A 244 -15.60 15.31 -9.27
C PHE A 244 -14.38 14.86 -10.05
N GLN A 245 -14.28 13.57 -10.27
CA GLN A 245 -13.34 12.97 -11.21
C GLN A 245 -14.06 11.94 -12.08
N VAL A 246 -13.68 11.88 -13.35
CA VAL A 246 -14.10 10.84 -14.28
C VAL A 246 -12.89 10.37 -15.06
N PHE A 247 -12.76 9.08 -15.29
CA PHE A 247 -11.68 8.53 -16.08
C PHE A 247 -12.13 7.41 -17.00
N VAL A 248 -11.37 7.17 -18.03
CA VAL A 248 -11.48 6.05 -18.96
C VAL A 248 -10.10 5.60 -19.39
N GLY A 249 -9.90 4.29 -19.54
CA GLY A 249 -8.63 3.74 -19.92
C GLY A 249 -8.61 2.23 -20.06
N VAL A 250 -7.41 1.71 -19.97
CA VAL A 250 -7.11 0.28 -19.98
C VAL A 250 -6.29 -0.04 -18.74
N MET A 251 -6.66 -1.07 -18.01
CA MET A 251 -5.90 -1.63 -16.90
C MET A 251 -5.54 -3.08 -17.26
N GLU A 252 -4.29 -3.29 -17.63
CA GLU A 252 -3.78 -4.62 -18.01
C GLU A 252 -4.53 -5.21 -19.22
N THR A 253 -5.52 -6.07 -19.00
CA THR A 253 -6.36 -6.69 -20.02
C THR A 253 -7.77 -6.10 -20.07
N ASP A 254 -8.12 -5.22 -19.14
CA ASP A 254 -9.46 -4.67 -19.02
C ASP A 254 -9.60 -3.27 -19.61
N VAL A 255 -10.67 -3.02 -20.34
CA VAL A 255 -11.19 -1.65 -20.50
C VAL A 255 -11.78 -1.21 -19.17
N THR A 256 -11.47 0.00 -18.73
CA THR A 256 -11.94 0.53 -17.45
C THR A 256 -12.48 1.93 -17.59
N ALA A 257 -13.51 2.23 -16.80
CA ALA A 257 -14.03 3.57 -16.62
C ALA A 257 -14.44 3.75 -15.15
N GLY A 258 -14.30 4.97 -14.66
CA GLY A 258 -14.68 5.25 -13.28
C GLY A 258 -15.06 6.69 -13.06
N LEU A 259 -15.70 6.91 -11.92
CA LEU A 259 -16.09 8.22 -11.42
C LEU A 259 -15.84 8.30 -9.92
N GLY A 260 -15.60 9.52 -9.44
CA GLY A 260 -15.44 9.78 -8.01
C GLY A 260 -15.95 11.17 -7.66
N TRP A 261 -16.27 11.34 -6.40
CA TRP A 261 -16.66 12.62 -5.85
C TRP A 261 -16.16 12.79 -4.41
N ALA A 262 -15.85 14.02 -4.05
CA ALA A 262 -15.51 14.42 -2.69
C ALA A 262 -16.19 15.77 -2.38
N GLY A 263 -16.90 15.84 -1.27
CA GLY A 263 -17.59 17.05 -0.86
C GLY A 263 -18.10 16.95 0.57
N SER A 264 -19.15 17.70 0.91
CA SER A 264 -19.72 17.66 2.24
C SER A 264 -21.25 17.71 2.24
N ILE A 265 -21.86 16.99 3.20
CA ILE A 265 -23.30 17.03 3.48
C ILE A 265 -23.50 17.43 4.93
N ALA A 266 -24.16 18.55 5.17
CA ALA A 266 -24.43 19.06 6.54
C ALA A 266 -23.18 19.16 7.43
N GLY A 267 -22.01 19.43 6.84
CA GLY A 267 -20.73 19.54 7.55
C GLY A 267 -19.99 18.23 7.74
N ALA A 268 -20.57 17.10 7.35
CA ALA A 268 -19.87 15.81 7.26
C ALA A 268 -19.21 15.68 5.89
N GLY A 269 -17.97 15.17 5.84
CA GLY A 269 -17.30 14.82 4.60
C GLY A 269 -18.04 13.65 3.95
N PHE A 270 -18.26 13.74 2.63
CA PHE A 270 -18.96 12.72 1.85
C PHE A 270 -18.19 12.44 0.58
N THR A 271 -17.68 11.22 0.45
CA THR A 271 -16.85 10.77 -0.65
C THR A 271 -17.40 9.50 -1.28
N GLY A 272 -17.09 9.25 -2.52
CA GLY A 272 -17.42 8.00 -3.17
C GLY A 272 -16.66 7.81 -4.47
N GLU A 273 -16.50 6.56 -4.84
CA GLU A 273 -15.85 6.09 -6.05
C GLU A 273 -16.62 4.92 -6.65
N ALA A 274 -16.59 4.83 -7.97
CA ALA A 274 -17.09 3.67 -8.67
C ALA A 274 -16.24 3.42 -9.91
N SER A 275 -15.81 2.19 -10.12
CA SER A 275 -15.06 1.74 -11.28
C SER A 275 -15.68 0.50 -11.89
N TRP A 276 -15.63 0.42 -13.21
CA TRP A 276 -16.06 -0.71 -13.99
C TRP A 276 -14.91 -1.22 -14.84
N PHE A 277 -14.74 -2.54 -14.88
CA PHE A 277 -13.67 -3.24 -15.58
C PHE A 277 -14.27 -4.32 -16.45
N ARG A 278 -13.81 -4.46 -17.68
CA ARG A 278 -14.26 -5.51 -18.58
C ARG A 278 -13.11 -6.01 -19.44
N ASP A 279 -12.88 -7.31 -19.39
CA ASP A 279 -11.83 -7.97 -20.15
C ASP A 279 -12.03 -7.76 -21.65
N MET A 280 -10.97 -7.38 -22.36
CA MET A 280 -11.01 -7.06 -23.80
C MET A 280 -11.17 -8.31 -24.65
N ASP A 281 -10.58 -9.43 -24.24
CA ASP A 281 -10.63 -10.70 -24.97
C ASP A 281 -12.00 -11.39 -24.80
N LEU A 282 -12.64 -11.21 -23.63
CA LEU A 282 -13.94 -11.77 -23.28
C LEU A 282 -15.07 -10.73 -23.32
N PHE A 283 -14.89 -9.65 -24.06
CA PHE A 283 -15.78 -8.49 -24.03
C PHE A 283 -17.26 -8.83 -24.36
N ALA A 284 -17.50 -9.80 -25.22
CA ALA A 284 -18.85 -10.25 -25.55
C ALA A 284 -19.44 -11.22 -24.51
N ASP A 285 -18.60 -11.93 -23.76
CA ASP A 285 -18.99 -13.07 -22.94
C ASP A 285 -19.17 -12.75 -21.46
N THR A 286 -18.69 -11.56 -20.99
CA THR A 286 -18.77 -11.15 -19.60
C THR A 286 -19.48 -9.81 -19.43
N SER A 287 -20.11 -9.59 -18.27
CA SER A 287 -20.69 -8.29 -17.90
C SER A 287 -19.65 -7.30 -17.35
N GLY A 288 -18.47 -7.80 -17.01
CA GLY A 288 -17.42 -7.05 -16.33
C GLY A 288 -17.64 -6.94 -14.81
N VAL A 289 -16.60 -6.46 -14.14
CA VAL A 289 -16.55 -6.28 -12.68
C VAL A 289 -16.90 -4.83 -12.35
N PHE A 290 -17.83 -4.62 -11.44
CA PHE A 290 -18.17 -3.30 -10.90
C PHE A 290 -17.78 -3.24 -9.43
N VAL A 291 -16.94 -2.25 -9.08
CA VAL A 291 -16.49 -2.00 -7.69
C VAL A 291 -16.85 -0.56 -7.33
N ALA A 292 -17.53 -0.37 -6.21
CA ALA A 292 -17.93 0.95 -5.73
C ALA A 292 -17.68 1.06 -4.23
N SER A 293 -17.21 2.24 -3.79
CA SER A 293 -17.04 2.56 -2.38
C SER A 293 -17.65 3.91 -2.05
N ILE A 294 -18.15 4.05 -0.84
CA ILE A 294 -18.73 5.28 -0.30
C ILE A 294 -18.23 5.48 1.11
N GLY A 295 -17.99 6.74 1.48
CA GLY A 295 -17.52 7.12 2.81
C GLY A 295 -18.20 8.37 3.31
N ILE A 296 -18.46 8.40 4.62
CA ILE A 296 -18.90 9.58 5.35
C ILE A 296 -18.06 9.72 6.61
N ASN A 297 -17.58 10.94 6.87
CA ASN A 297 -16.77 11.22 8.04
C ASN A 297 -17.16 12.53 8.69
N TYR A 298 -16.94 12.63 9.99
CA TYR A 298 -17.26 13.83 10.75
C TYR A 298 -16.31 14.02 11.93
N THR A 299 -15.87 15.27 12.15
CA THR A 299 -15.10 15.64 13.34
C THR A 299 -16.00 16.48 14.26
N PHE A 300 -16.24 15.97 15.45
CA PHE A 300 -17.01 16.67 16.49
C PHE A 300 -16.21 17.81 17.11
N LYS A 301 -16.91 18.73 17.80
CA LYS A 301 -16.29 19.88 18.50
C LYS A 301 -15.30 19.46 19.60
N ASN A 302 -15.46 18.27 20.17
CA ASN A 302 -14.52 17.66 21.14
C ASN A 302 -13.38 16.89 20.50
N SER A 303 -13.15 17.12 19.21
CA SER A 303 -12.09 16.49 18.40
C SER A 303 -12.24 14.98 18.17
N ILE A 304 -13.35 14.35 18.54
CA ILE A 304 -13.63 12.98 18.13
C ILE A 304 -13.88 12.97 16.62
N PHE A 305 -13.13 12.17 15.91
CA PHE A 305 -13.34 11.89 14.50
C PHE A 305 -14.01 10.53 14.34
N ILE A 306 -15.04 10.46 13.50
CA ILE A 306 -15.68 9.21 13.08
C ILE A 306 -15.62 9.09 11.57
N ASN A 307 -15.47 7.87 11.09
CA ASN A 307 -15.57 7.52 9.68
C ASN A 307 -16.36 6.22 9.51
N PHE A 308 -17.32 6.24 8.58
CA PHE A 308 -18.03 5.06 8.12
C PHE A 308 -17.85 4.94 6.62
N SER A 309 -17.52 3.75 6.15
CA SER A 309 -17.34 3.46 4.72
C SER A 309 -17.91 2.09 4.38
N GLY A 310 -18.25 1.91 3.11
CA GLY A 310 -18.65 0.61 2.58
C GLY A 310 -18.06 0.41 1.19
N ILE A 311 -17.75 -0.83 0.85
CA ILE A 311 -17.33 -1.25 -0.49
C ILE A 311 -18.26 -2.33 -1.00
N TYR A 312 -18.63 -2.23 -2.27
CA TYR A 312 -19.39 -3.23 -3.02
C TYR A 312 -18.54 -3.73 -4.18
N ASN A 313 -18.49 -5.05 -4.36
CA ASN A 313 -17.84 -5.73 -5.47
C ASN A 313 -18.82 -6.70 -6.13
N SER A 314 -19.13 -6.51 -7.41
CA SER A 314 -20.12 -7.33 -8.12
C SER A 314 -19.72 -8.81 -8.24
N GLU A 315 -18.43 -9.12 -8.23
CA GLU A 315 -17.89 -10.49 -8.27
C GLU A 315 -17.50 -11.05 -6.90
N GLY A 316 -17.65 -10.25 -5.85
CA GLY A 316 -17.36 -10.68 -4.49
C GLY A 316 -18.28 -11.82 -4.02
N ALA A 317 -17.77 -12.63 -3.12
CA ALA A 317 -18.49 -13.77 -2.54
C ALA A 317 -19.71 -13.31 -1.71
N THR A 318 -20.77 -14.11 -1.73
CA THR A 318 -21.97 -13.94 -0.88
C THR A 318 -22.07 -15.01 0.20
N GLY A 319 -20.95 -15.50 0.65
CA GLY A 319 -20.76 -16.54 1.67
C GLY A 319 -19.28 -16.66 1.97
N PRO A 320 -18.81 -17.75 2.56
CA PRO A 320 -17.39 -17.96 2.85
C PRO A 320 -16.53 -17.72 1.59
N ALA A 321 -15.53 -16.85 1.71
CA ALA A 321 -14.71 -16.39 0.58
C ALA A 321 -13.61 -17.40 0.18
N ASN A 322 -13.57 -18.61 0.78
CA ASN A 322 -12.56 -19.66 0.60
C ASN A 322 -11.11 -19.15 0.76
N ALA A 323 -10.91 -18.30 1.74
CA ALA A 323 -9.73 -17.46 1.87
C ALA A 323 -8.59 -18.07 2.71
N SER A 324 -8.71 -19.30 3.28
CA SER A 324 -7.78 -19.80 4.27
C SER A 324 -6.32 -19.83 3.82
N PHE A 325 -6.02 -20.36 2.63
CA PHE A 325 -4.63 -20.41 2.18
C PHE A 325 -4.07 -19.02 1.87
N GLU A 326 -4.87 -18.15 1.29
CA GLU A 326 -4.49 -16.78 1.01
C GLU A 326 -4.42 -15.93 2.29
N ASN A 327 -5.21 -16.25 3.32
CA ASN A 327 -5.11 -15.63 4.63
C ASN A 327 -3.81 -16.05 5.36
N ILE A 328 -3.40 -17.28 5.21
CA ILE A 328 -2.09 -17.76 5.70
C ILE A 328 -0.96 -16.97 5.01
N LEU A 329 -1.02 -16.80 3.70
CA LEU A 329 -0.05 -16.01 2.93
C LEU A 329 -0.22 -14.51 3.18
N GLY A 330 -1.45 -14.03 3.31
CA GLY A 330 -1.80 -12.61 3.45
C GLY A 330 -1.51 -12.02 4.83
N SER A 331 -1.28 -12.87 5.83
CA SER A 331 -0.63 -12.44 7.09
C SER A 331 0.77 -11.85 6.83
N PHE A 332 1.26 -11.94 5.59
CA PHE A 332 2.56 -11.51 5.09
C PHE A 332 2.37 -10.39 4.10
N SER A 333 2.23 -9.17 4.59
CA SER A 333 1.83 -7.97 3.86
C SER A 333 2.48 -7.79 2.48
N SER A 334 3.72 -8.19 2.29
CA SER A 334 4.44 -8.04 1.02
C SER A 334 3.96 -8.99 -0.08
N ILE A 335 3.54 -10.21 0.24
CA ILE A 335 3.06 -11.20 -0.75
C ILE A 335 1.62 -10.90 -1.14
N TYR A 336 0.80 -10.49 -0.17
CA TYR A 336 -0.57 -10.09 -0.42
C TYR A 336 -0.66 -8.83 -1.29
N SER A 337 0.27 -7.88 -1.12
CA SER A 337 0.30 -6.66 -1.92
C SER A 337 0.58 -6.91 -3.40
N SER A 338 1.30 -7.98 -3.76
CA SER A 338 1.58 -8.30 -5.17
C SER A 338 0.36 -8.82 -5.95
N SER A 339 -0.63 -9.40 -5.25
CA SER A 339 -1.88 -9.89 -5.86
C SER A 339 -3.05 -8.89 -5.74
N LEU A 340 -2.89 -7.84 -4.93
CA LEU A 340 -3.92 -6.86 -4.70
C LEU A 340 -4.07 -5.93 -5.91
N ASN A 341 -5.27 -5.83 -6.43
CA ASN A 341 -5.65 -4.85 -7.42
C ASN A 341 -7.03 -4.24 -7.09
N VAL A 342 -7.43 -3.22 -7.84
CA VAL A 342 -8.68 -2.50 -7.56
C VAL A 342 -9.95 -3.32 -7.79
N LYS A 343 -9.87 -4.47 -8.46
CA LYS A 343 -10.99 -5.41 -8.64
C LYS A 343 -11.18 -6.33 -7.42
N ASN A 344 -10.18 -6.46 -6.56
CA ASN A 344 -10.19 -7.35 -5.39
C ASN A 344 -9.78 -6.67 -4.07
N LEU A 345 -10.14 -5.39 -3.90
CA LEU A 345 -9.94 -4.66 -2.63
C LEU A 345 -10.67 -5.31 -1.44
N THR A 346 -11.66 -6.14 -1.72
CA THR A 346 -12.36 -7.05 -0.83
C THR A 346 -12.70 -8.33 -1.58
N ARG A 347 -12.72 -9.46 -0.90
CA ARG A 347 -13.14 -10.75 -1.46
C ARG A 347 -14.65 -10.94 -1.36
N SER A 348 -15.28 -10.27 -0.41
CA SER A 348 -16.71 -10.25 -0.23
C SER A 348 -17.39 -9.32 -1.23
N ARG A 349 -18.69 -9.55 -1.42
CA ARG A 349 -19.54 -8.63 -2.18
C ARG A 349 -19.76 -7.30 -1.49
N LEU A 350 -19.74 -7.27 -0.16
CA LEU A 350 -19.95 -6.07 0.64
C LEU A 350 -19.10 -6.16 1.91
N ASP A 351 -18.29 -5.14 2.16
CA ASP A 351 -17.67 -4.89 3.45
C ASP A 351 -18.04 -3.53 3.99
N LEU A 352 -18.18 -3.45 5.30
CA LEU A 352 -18.48 -2.26 6.05
C LEU A 352 -17.31 -1.90 6.95
N PHE A 353 -16.94 -0.63 6.98
CA PHE A 353 -15.87 -0.10 7.81
C PHE A 353 -16.39 0.95 8.76
N GLY A 354 -15.89 0.94 9.99
CA GLY A 354 -16.10 1.97 11.00
C GLY A 354 -14.80 2.34 11.68
N GLN A 355 -14.59 3.65 11.96
CA GLN A 355 -13.45 4.14 12.70
C GLN A 355 -13.87 5.24 13.65
N ILE A 356 -13.25 5.24 14.83
CA ILE A 356 -13.30 6.32 15.81
C ILE A 356 -11.86 6.68 16.17
N SER A 357 -11.54 7.98 16.10
CA SER A 357 -10.24 8.52 16.48
C SER A 357 -10.43 9.62 17.52
N TYR A 358 -9.61 9.61 18.56
CA TYR A 358 -9.66 10.62 19.63
C TYR A 358 -8.25 11.07 20.03
N PRO A 359 -7.91 12.36 19.86
CA PRO A 359 -6.69 12.94 20.40
C PRO A 359 -6.87 13.15 21.93
N ALA A 360 -6.49 12.12 22.70
CA ALA A 360 -6.62 12.14 24.16
C ALA A 360 -5.80 13.28 24.80
N THR A 361 -4.65 13.59 24.20
CA THR A 361 -3.81 14.76 24.47
C THR A 361 -3.18 15.27 23.17
N PRO A 362 -2.53 16.46 23.16
CA PRO A 362 -1.78 16.89 21.97
C PRO A 362 -0.67 15.92 21.50
N LEU A 363 -0.21 15.02 22.39
CA LEU A 363 0.86 14.08 22.12
C LEU A 363 0.37 12.63 21.99
N ILE A 364 -0.89 12.35 22.28
CA ILE A 364 -1.43 10.98 22.30
C ILE A 364 -2.76 10.94 21.55
N SER A 365 -2.81 10.13 20.49
CA SER A 365 -4.07 9.75 19.83
C SER A 365 -4.38 8.27 20.04
N VAL A 366 -5.67 7.98 20.15
CA VAL A 366 -6.21 6.63 20.29
C VAL A 366 -7.21 6.42 19.16
N ASP A 367 -7.05 5.32 18.44
CA ASP A 367 -7.89 4.98 17.31
C ASP A 367 -8.46 3.58 17.46
N LEU A 368 -9.67 3.38 16.97
CA LEU A 368 -10.30 2.07 16.85
C LEU A 368 -10.91 1.97 15.46
N ALA A 369 -10.40 1.04 14.66
CA ALA A 369 -10.93 0.70 13.34
C ALA A 369 -11.58 -0.68 13.36
N SER A 370 -12.59 -0.90 12.52
CA SER A 370 -13.24 -2.20 12.38
C SER A 370 -13.72 -2.40 10.95
N ILE A 371 -13.61 -3.64 10.44
CA ILE A 371 -14.23 -4.09 9.20
C ILE A 371 -15.17 -5.26 9.55
N TYR A 372 -16.31 -5.31 8.90
CA TYR A 372 -17.28 -6.37 9.05
C TYR A 372 -17.83 -6.82 7.69
N ASN A 373 -17.72 -8.11 7.42
CA ASN A 373 -18.32 -8.77 6.28
C ASN A 373 -19.70 -9.32 6.67
N PRO A 374 -20.82 -8.74 6.18
CA PRO A 374 -22.16 -9.19 6.54
C PRO A 374 -22.56 -10.51 5.88
N TYR A 375 -21.86 -11.00 4.87
CA TYR A 375 -22.21 -12.23 4.17
C TYR A 375 -21.67 -13.49 4.84
N ASP A 376 -20.54 -13.40 5.54
CA ASP A 376 -19.93 -14.55 6.22
C ASP A 376 -19.76 -14.36 7.72
N GLY A 377 -20.09 -13.16 8.24
CA GLY A 377 -20.02 -12.84 9.67
C GLY A 377 -18.61 -12.62 10.21
N SER A 378 -17.60 -12.67 9.35
CA SER A 378 -16.20 -12.41 9.74
C SER A 378 -15.89 -10.94 9.87
N GLY A 379 -14.77 -10.61 10.49
CA GLY A 379 -14.39 -9.22 10.62
C GLY A 379 -13.03 -9.02 11.26
N PHE A 380 -12.74 -7.75 11.45
CA PHE A 380 -11.48 -7.22 11.98
C PHE A 380 -11.77 -6.08 12.97
N VAL A 381 -10.99 -6.01 14.05
CA VAL A 381 -10.89 -4.83 14.91
C VAL A 381 -9.43 -4.47 15.15
N GLY A 382 -9.12 -3.17 14.96
CA GLY A 382 -7.77 -2.63 15.04
C GLY A 382 -7.68 -1.46 16.02
N PRO A 383 -7.47 -1.71 17.33
CA PRO A 383 -7.09 -0.64 18.25
C PRO A 383 -5.67 -0.17 17.97
N SER A 384 -5.45 1.15 18.03
CA SER A 384 -4.10 1.71 17.97
C SER A 384 -3.93 2.92 18.88
N VAL A 385 -2.69 3.14 19.31
CA VAL A 385 -2.27 4.28 20.11
C VAL A 385 -1.02 4.88 19.48
N ASN A 386 -1.07 6.15 19.13
CA ASN A 386 0.08 6.93 18.66
C ASN A 386 0.56 7.88 19.76
N ILE A 387 1.84 7.90 20.02
CA ILE A 387 2.50 8.72 21.04
C ILE A 387 3.63 9.50 20.37
N SER A 388 3.56 10.84 20.41
CA SER A 388 4.68 11.70 20.04
C SER A 388 5.63 11.78 21.25
N LEU A 389 6.79 11.16 21.14
CA LEU A 389 7.79 11.13 22.23
C LEU A 389 8.63 12.41 22.23
N THR A 390 8.96 12.91 21.04
CA THR A 390 9.65 14.19 20.81
C THR A 390 9.17 14.77 19.48
N ASP A 391 9.62 15.95 19.09
CA ASP A 391 9.23 16.59 17.82
C ASP A 391 9.53 15.74 16.58
N ASN A 392 10.49 14.83 16.67
CA ASN A 392 10.92 13.98 15.55
C ASN A 392 10.87 12.47 15.86
N MET A 393 10.30 12.07 17.00
CA MET A 393 10.21 10.67 17.42
C MET A 393 8.79 10.29 17.83
N SER A 394 8.27 9.22 17.25
CA SER A 394 6.95 8.66 17.56
C SER A 394 7.03 7.19 17.92
N LEU A 395 6.08 6.77 18.74
CA LEU A 395 5.80 5.38 19.08
C LEU A 395 4.35 5.07 18.73
N MET A 396 4.12 3.99 17.98
CA MET A 396 2.79 3.49 17.69
C MET A 396 2.65 2.05 18.16
N LEU A 397 1.54 1.76 18.83
CA LEU A 397 1.11 0.43 19.21
C LEU A 397 -0.15 0.09 18.43
N VAL A 398 -0.18 -1.05 17.75
CA VAL A 398 -1.32 -1.48 16.94
C VAL A 398 -1.69 -2.92 17.27
N GLY A 399 -2.97 -3.19 17.47
CA GLY A 399 -3.53 -4.55 17.45
C GLY A 399 -4.30 -4.76 16.15
N GLN A 400 -4.16 -5.93 15.55
CA GLN A 400 -5.01 -6.40 14.45
C GLN A 400 -5.62 -7.73 14.90
N ILE A 401 -6.89 -7.69 15.24
CA ILE A 401 -7.63 -8.82 15.80
C ILE A 401 -8.69 -9.23 14.80
N PHE A 402 -8.50 -10.40 14.20
CA PHE A 402 -9.40 -10.96 13.20
C PHE A 402 -10.28 -12.04 13.82
N TRP A 403 -11.52 -12.15 13.35
CA TRP A 403 -12.44 -13.21 13.72
C TRP A 403 -13.27 -13.69 12.53
N GLY A 404 -13.71 -14.93 12.59
CA GLY A 404 -14.55 -15.60 11.60
C GLY A 404 -14.38 -17.10 11.67
N ASP A 405 -15.31 -17.81 11.08
CA ASP A 405 -15.18 -19.25 10.87
C ASP A 405 -14.09 -19.54 9.83
N SER A 406 -13.65 -20.79 9.76
CA SER A 406 -12.68 -21.20 8.74
C SER A 406 -13.23 -20.95 7.34
N LEU A 407 -12.38 -20.52 6.40
CA LEU A 407 -12.68 -20.18 5.01
C LEU A 407 -13.45 -18.85 4.82
N THR A 408 -13.77 -18.12 5.88
CA THR A 408 -14.35 -16.78 5.77
C THR A 408 -13.28 -15.74 5.42
N GLU A 409 -13.67 -14.53 5.01
CA GLU A 409 -12.73 -13.51 4.54
C GLU A 409 -11.69 -13.13 5.58
N TYR A 410 -12.10 -12.95 6.83
CA TYR A 410 -11.22 -12.56 7.95
C TYR A 410 -10.96 -13.70 8.93
N GLY A 411 -11.50 -14.89 8.70
CA GLY A 411 -11.16 -16.10 9.44
C GLY A 411 -9.76 -16.60 9.13
N ASP A 412 -9.22 -17.46 9.98
CA ASP A 412 -7.90 -18.10 9.79
C ASP A 412 -6.68 -17.14 9.66
N ILE A 413 -6.82 -15.84 9.99
CA ILE A 413 -5.70 -14.88 10.01
C ILE A 413 -5.00 -14.85 11.37
N GLY A 414 -5.76 -14.97 12.45
CA GLY A 414 -5.25 -14.88 13.80
C GLY A 414 -5.18 -13.45 14.33
N GLN A 415 -4.21 -13.18 15.18
CA GLN A 415 -4.05 -11.88 15.82
C GLN A 415 -2.63 -11.35 15.63
N MET A 416 -2.47 -10.06 15.36
CA MET A 416 -1.18 -9.43 15.20
C MET A 416 -1.06 -8.22 16.11
N TYR A 417 0.10 -8.09 16.74
CA TYR A 417 0.42 -6.97 17.62
C TYR A 417 1.71 -6.33 17.14
N PHE A 418 1.67 -5.02 16.95
CA PHE A 418 2.79 -4.27 16.43
C PHE A 418 3.24 -3.21 17.42
N LEU A 419 4.56 -3.07 17.52
CA LEU A 419 5.22 -1.93 18.13
C LEU A 419 6.08 -1.28 17.05
N ASP A 420 5.78 -0.03 16.76
CA ASP A 420 6.49 0.79 15.76
C ASP A 420 7.11 1.99 16.45
N MET A 421 8.40 2.19 16.25
CA MET A 421 9.14 3.36 16.76
C MET A 421 9.88 4.01 15.60
N LYS A 422 9.53 5.26 15.31
CA LYS A 422 10.04 6.02 14.18
C LYS A 422 10.73 7.29 14.62
N TRP A 423 11.93 7.51 14.06
CA TRP A 423 12.71 8.75 14.21
C TRP A 423 12.94 9.38 12.84
N SER A 424 12.50 10.62 12.66
CA SER A 424 12.60 11.40 11.41
C SER A 424 13.68 12.47 11.50
N PHE A 425 14.40 12.74 10.40
CA PHE A 425 15.46 13.73 10.32
C PHE A 425 15.46 14.48 8.98
#